data_aaf2de30c69cdd1bc1f5da152efa4f33
#
_entry.id   aaf2de30c69cdd1bc1f5da152efa4f33
#
_cell.length_a   1.000
_cell.length_b   1.000
_cell.length_c   1.000
_cell.angle_alpha   90.00
_cell.angle_beta   90.00
_cell.angle_gamma   90.00
#
_symmetry.space_group_name_H-M   'P 1'
#
loop_
_entity.id
_entity.type
_entity.pdbx_description
1 polymer ?
#
loop_
_entity_poly.entity_id
_entity_poly.type
_entity_poly.pdbx_seq_one_letter_code
_entity_poly.pdbx_strand_id
1 'polypeptide(L)'
;MSGAWMDLRRRGPDPLVAAALSAIWPGLGHFGHRTRRALLFANGTLMAYVFALGYVVARGTRTLLLWTVNVSSLRALMVGSLLLLAFRSAVAVDAYRTADRRYWRWRRKPRRRVGTAITLTLVAALIAAPHVVVIRLASAQLALLSDVFVATNTQTAAPTPLPTTSPPTSLVELGEADSAGPTVPVTEATTPAPVTSTTASASQQLTWDGADRLTIALLGSDAGFDRVGVRTDTIIVVSIDVATGDAAAFSVPRNWRHVTFPEGTPAAALWPDGYPEIVNEIYGLGLRRPEAFPRVDDPAGHAIKSALAQLTGLPIQYYVLLDMVGFVKVIDLFGGINLHVSESIDERIKPIVADGPPVFITVEPGDHHFDGLTALGYVRARTGTTDWHRMTRQRCVVEALLDQVPRMELVYRYMDLTNIIANHVSTDIPIDRLSDLMGLADRLDTSRIVTVNFIPPEFQPGDAPIAQVRAAVAQALEGRANTSNAYLADSCGTPR
;
A
#
# COMPACT_ATOMS: atom_id res chain seq x y z
N MET A 1 4.02 -61.20 15.15
CA MET A 1 3.54 -59.80 15.25
C MET A 1 2.07 -59.64 15.66
N SER A 2 1.22 -60.69 15.68
CA SER A 2 -0.20 -60.60 16.00
C SER A 2 -0.56 -60.48 17.49
N GLY A 3 0.28 -60.97 18.39
CA GLY A 3 0.00 -60.93 19.84
C GLY A 3 0.11 -59.55 20.51
N ALA A 4 1.06 -58.74 20.09
CA ALA A 4 1.28 -57.37 20.64
C ALA A 4 0.12 -56.42 20.29
N TRP A 5 -0.49 -56.55 19.11
CA TRP A 5 -1.63 -55.74 18.68
C TRP A 5 -2.94 -56.12 19.43
N MET A 6 -3.14 -57.38 19.74
CA MET A 6 -4.30 -57.83 20.54
C MET A 6 -4.19 -57.40 22.00
N ASP A 7 -2.97 -57.34 22.55
CA ASP A 7 -2.74 -56.90 23.93
C ASP A 7 -2.93 -55.38 24.08
N LEU A 8 -2.51 -54.57 23.09
CA LEU A 8 -2.81 -53.13 23.00
C LEU A 8 -4.31 -52.84 22.90
N ARG A 9 -5.07 -53.63 22.14
CA ARG A 9 -6.55 -53.50 22.08
C ARG A 9 -7.23 -53.75 23.40
N ARG A 10 -6.69 -54.66 24.22
CA ARG A 10 -7.27 -54.98 25.54
C ARG A 10 -6.86 -53.98 26.62
N ARG A 11 -5.64 -53.48 26.62
CA ARG A 11 -5.09 -52.62 27.68
C ARG A 11 -5.18 -51.12 27.38
N GLY A 12 -5.30 -50.72 26.12
CA GLY A 12 -5.24 -49.34 25.66
C GLY A 12 -3.85 -48.70 25.76
N PRO A 13 -3.62 -47.61 25.02
CA PRO A 13 -2.36 -46.86 25.10
C PRO A 13 -2.19 -46.20 26.47
N ASP A 14 -0.95 -45.95 26.86
CA ASP A 14 -0.64 -45.13 28.03
C ASP A 14 -1.28 -43.73 27.86
N PRO A 15 -1.92 -43.17 28.89
CA PRO A 15 -2.59 -41.87 28.81
C PRO A 15 -1.70 -40.73 28.30
N LEU A 16 -0.38 -40.75 28.65
CA LEU A 16 0.56 -39.77 28.15
C LEU A 16 0.85 -39.95 26.67
N VAL A 17 0.97 -41.19 26.19
CA VAL A 17 1.10 -41.52 24.78
C VAL A 17 -0.14 -41.11 24.01
N ALA A 18 -1.33 -41.32 24.55
CA ALA A 18 -2.59 -40.90 23.93
C ALA A 18 -2.68 -39.37 23.79
N ALA A 19 -2.27 -38.61 24.81
CA ALA A 19 -2.23 -37.19 24.78
C ALA A 19 -1.19 -36.71 23.75
N ALA A 20 0.02 -37.26 23.73
CA ALA A 20 1.09 -36.91 22.79
C ALA A 20 0.68 -37.19 21.34
N LEU A 21 0.08 -38.34 21.06
CA LEU A 21 -0.44 -38.64 19.72
C LEU A 21 -1.51 -37.64 19.25
N SER A 22 -2.43 -37.26 20.17
CA SER A 22 -3.45 -36.25 19.85
C SER A 22 -2.90 -34.83 19.75
N ALA A 23 -1.75 -34.57 20.36
CA ALA A 23 -1.03 -33.29 20.16
C ALA A 23 -0.39 -33.21 18.78
N ILE A 24 0.12 -34.31 18.23
CA ILE A 24 0.67 -34.38 16.87
C ILE A 24 -0.47 -34.24 15.86
N TRP A 25 -1.49 -35.09 15.96
CA TRP A 25 -2.66 -35.04 15.10
C TRP A 25 -3.95 -35.30 15.92
N PRO A 26 -4.91 -34.36 15.92
CA PRO A 26 -6.16 -34.49 16.64
C PRO A 26 -6.88 -35.82 16.33
N GLY A 27 -7.16 -36.62 17.35
CA GLY A 27 -7.84 -37.91 17.23
C GLY A 27 -6.93 -39.12 17.23
N LEU A 28 -5.62 -39.03 16.94
CA LEU A 28 -4.73 -40.21 16.96
C LEU A 28 -4.70 -40.91 18.31
N GLY A 29 -4.72 -40.21 19.42
CA GLY A 29 -4.73 -40.79 20.76
C GLY A 29 -6.02 -41.54 21.11
N HIS A 30 -7.09 -41.39 20.31
CA HIS A 30 -8.37 -42.10 20.50
C HIS A 30 -8.42 -43.45 19.75
N PHE A 31 -7.45 -43.72 18.85
CA PHE A 31 -7.36 -45.02 18.19
C PHE A 31 -7.16 -46.15 19.23
N GLY A 32 -7.94 -47.21 19.13
CA GLY A 32 -7.94 -48.31 20.07
C GLY A 32 -8.98 -48.20 21.19
N HIS A 33 -9.59 -47.02 21.42
CA HIS A 33 -10.59 -46.84 22.48
C HIS A 33 -11.98 -46.42 21.99
N ARG A 34 -12.01 -45.41 21.11
CA ARG A 34 -13.25 -44.82 20.58
C ARG A 34 -13.04 -44.48 19.12
N THR A 35 -13.01 -45.47 18.28
CA THR A 35 -12.75 -45.35 16.85
C THR A 35 -13.61 -44.28 16.16
N ARG A 36 -14.89 -44.15 16.56
CA ARG A 36 -15.76 -43.09 15.99
C ARG A 36 -15.28 -41.68 16.34
N ARG A 37 -14.85 -41.43 17.59
CA ARG A 37 -14.28 -40.13 17.98
C ARG A 37 -12.93 -39.86 17.31
N ALA A 38 -12.09 -40.90 17.24
CA ALA A 38 -10.81 -40.79 16.50
C ALA A 38 -11.03 -40.38 15.07
N LEU A 39 -11.95 -41.01 14.38
CA LEU A 39 -12.30 -40.70 12.99
C LEU A 39 -12.91 -39.30 12.85
N LEU A 40 -13.81 -38.90 13.76
CA LEU A 40 -14.42 -37.56 13.72
C LEU A 40 -13.36 -36.44 13.87
N PHE A 41 -12.47 -36.55 14.88
CA PHE A 41 -11.44 -35.53 15.09
C PHE A 41 -10.38 -35.53 13.99
N ALA A 42 -9.92 -36.73 13.58
CA ALA A 42 -8.90 -36.83 12.53
C ALA A 42 -9.42 -36.35 11.16
N ASN A 43 -10.61 -36.80 10.76
CA ASN A 43 -11.22 -36.41 9.49
C ASN A 43 -11.65 -34.94 9.50
N GLY A 44 -12.24 -34.45 10.60
CA GLY A 44 -12.62 -33.06 10.74
C GLY A 44 -11.40 -32.12 10.62
N THR A 45 -10.28 -32.51 11.25
CA THR A 45 -9.01 -31.78 11.12
C THR A 45 -8.47 -31.83 9.68
N LEU A 46 -8.47 -33.04 9.08
CA LEU A 46 -8.01 -33.21 7.69
C LEU A 46 -8.85 -32.35 6.72
N MET A 47 -10.16 -32.41 6.84
CA MET A 47 -11.08 -31.61 6.00
C MET A 47 -10.84 -30.11 6.16
N ALA A 48 -10.61 -29.63 7.39
CA ALA A 48 -10.30 -28.23 7.64
C ALA A 48 -8.98 -27.80 6.95
N TYR A 49 -7.93 -28.62 7.03
CA TYR A 49 -6.67 -28.35 6.34
C TYR A 49 -6.80 -28.42 4.81
N VAL A 50 -7.50 -29.42 4.29
CA VAL A 50 -7.76 -29.56 2.84
C VAL A 50 -8.55 -28.36 2.32
N PHE A 51 -9.58 -27.93 3.07
CA PHE A 51 -10.37 -26.76 2.72
C PHE A 51 -9.52 -25.47 2.75
N ALA A 52 -8.72 -25.28 3.82
CA ALA A 52 -7.83 -24.12 3.92
C ALA A 52 -6.78 -24.10 2.80
N LEU A 53 -6.16 -25.25 2.52
CA LEU A 53 -5.19 -25.37 1.42
C LEU A 53 -5.86 -25.15 0.06
N GLY A 54 -7.02 -25.75 -0.17
CA GLY A 54 -7.80 -25.57 -1.40
C GLY A 54 -8.21 -24.12 -1.61
N TYR A 55 -8.60 -23.41 -0.53
CA TYR A 55 -8.91 -22.00 -0.57
C TYR A 55 -7.68 -21.15 -1.00
N VAL A 56 -6.52 -21.43 -0.39
CA VAL A 56 -5.26 -20.75 -0.73
C VAL A 56 -4.85 -21.00 -2.18
N VAL A 57 -4.93 -22.28 -2.61
CA VAL A 57 -4.59 -22.66 -4.00
C VAL A 57 -5.55 -22.03 -5.00
N ALA A 58 -6.85 -22.04 -4.72
CA ALA A 58 -7.87 -21.47 -5.61
C ALA A 58 -7.78 -19.95 -5.74
N ARG A 59 -7.33 -19.26 -4.67
CA ARG A 59 -7.19 -17.80 -4.63
C ARG A 59 -5.79 -17.31 -5.04
N GLY A 60 -4.82 -18.21 -5.10
CA GLY A 60 -3.42 -17.91 -5.43
C GLY A 60 -2.65 -17.20 -4.31
N THR A 61 -1.35 -17.01 -4.55
CA THR A 61 -0.41 -16.37 -3.63
C THR A 61 -0.78 -14.92 -3.29
N ARG A 62 -1.47 -14.23 -4.20
CA ARG A 62 -2.01 -12.89 -3.99
C ARG A 62 -2.88 -12.78 -2.73
N THR A 63 -3.73 -13.77 -2.48
CA THR A 63 -4.61 -13.77 -1.30
C THR A 63 -3.81 -13.83 0.01
N LEU A 64 -2.71 -14.57 0.02
CA LEU A 64 -1.82 -14.63 1.18
C LEU A 64 -1.21 -13.26 1.48
N LEU A 65 -0.79 -12.54 0.46
CA LEU A 65 -0.28 -11.17 0.61
C LEU A 65 -1.33 -10.22 1.15
N LEU A 66 -2.52 -10.21 0.55
CA LEU A 66 -3.62 -9.38 1.01
C LEU A 66 -3.96 -9.64 2.49
N TRP A 67 -3.79 -10.89 2.96
CA TRP A 67 -4.01 -11.22 4.36
C TRP A 67 -2.94 -10.63 5.29
N THR A 68 -1.69 -10.49 4.82
CA THR A 68 -0.61 -9.91 5.64
C THR A 68 -0.71 -8.39 5.80
N VAL A 69 -1.40 -7.71 4.91
CA VAL A 69 -1.60 -6.25 4.96
C VAL A 69 -3.01 -5.85 5.46
N ASN A 70 -3.93 -6.78 5.59
CA ASN A 70 -5.28 -6.50 6.04
C ASN A 70 -5.42 -6.74 7.55
N VAL A 71 -5.69 -5.68 8.30
CA VAL A 71 -5.83 -5.70 9.77
C VAL A 71 -6.88 -6.70 10.25
N SER A 72 -8.02 -6.75 9.55
CA SER A 72 -9.11 -7.67 9.90
C SER A 72 -8.71 -9.13 9.70
N SER A 73 -7.97 -9.42 8.63
CA SER A 73 -7.44 -10.77 8.34
C SER A 73 -6.41 -11.20 9.38
N LEU A 74 -5.49 -10.30 9.78
CA LEU A 74 -4.50 -10.57 10.83
C LEU A 74 -5.18 -10.85 12.18
N ARG A 75 -6.18 -10.06 12.56
CA ARG A 75 -6.98 -10.29 13.76
C ARG A 75 -7.74 -11.61 13.69
N ALA A 76 -8.36 -11.93 12.56
CA ALA A 76 -9.04 -13.20 12.33
C ALA A 76 -8.07 -14.39 12.43
N LEU A 77 -6.86 -14.27 11.91
CA LEU A 77 -5.79 -15.27 12.02
C LEU A 77 -5.39 -15.51 13.48
N MET A 78 -5.26 -14.45 14.28
CA MET A 78 -4.95 -14.56 15.72
C MET A 78 -6.08 -15.26 16.47
N VAL A 79 -7.33 -14.85 16.25
CA VAL A 79 -8.51 -15.46 16.88
C VAL A 79 -8.65 -16.93 16.44
N GLY A 80 -8.52 -17.22 15.15
CA GLY A 80 -8.55 -18.58 14.60
C GLY A 80 -7.46 -19.47 15.21
N SER A 81 -6.25 -18.92 15.38
CA SER A 81 -5.13 -19.62 16.02
C SER A 81 -5.42 -19.95 17.50
N LEU A 82 -6.04 -19.02 18.25
CA LEU A 82 -6.45 -19.26 19.64
C LEU A 82 -7.56 -20.32 19.73
N LEU A 83 -8.55 -20.29 18.84
CA LEU A 83 -9.61 -21.29 18.78
C LEU A 83 -9.06 -22.67 18.44
N LEU A 84 -8.12 -22.76 17.51
CA LEU A 84 -7.46 -24.01 17.14
C LEU A 84 -6.59 -24.55 18.27
N LEU A 85 -5.88 -23.67 19.00
CA LEU A 85 -5.14 -24.03 20.21
C LEU A 85 -6.07 -24.63 21.28
N ALA A 86 -7.19 -23.99 21.54
CA ALA A 86 -8.20 -24.46 22.49
C ALA A 86 -8.77 -25.83 22.05
N PHE A 87 -9.11 -25.99 20.77
CA PHE A 87 -9.60 -27.27 20.22
C PHE A 87 -8.55 -28.39 20.36
N ARG A 88 -7.30 -28.17 19.95
CA ARG A 88 -6.22 -29.16 20.05
C ARG A 88 -5.96 -29.56 21.51
N SER A 89 -5.96 -28.58 22.41
CA SER A 89 -5.80 -28.80 23.84
C SER A 89 -6.97 -29.68 24.41
N ALA A 90 -8.20 -29.35 24.03
CA ALA A 90 -9.38 -30.11 24.47
C ALA A 90 -9.33 -31.56 23.97
N VAL A 91 -8.94 -31.79 22.70
CA VAL A 91 -8.81 -33.15 22.13
C VAL A 91 -7.70 -33.95 22.82
N ALA A 92 -6.55 -33.32 23.12
CA ALA A 92 -5.46 -33.97 23.84
C ALA A 92 -5.86 -34.35 25.30
N VAL A 93 -6.58 -33.45 25.98
CA VAL A 93 -7.13 -33.71 27.32
C VAL A 93 -8.18 -34.82 27.31
N ASP A 94 -9.09 -34.83 26.30
CA ASP A 94 -10.08 -35.93 26.18
C ASP A 94 -9.40 -37.27 25.90
N ALA A 95 -8.38 -37.29 25.04
CA ALA A 95 -7.58 -38.48 24.78
C ALA A 95 -6.89 -38.98 26.07
N TYR A 96 -6.25 -38.09 26.82
CA TYR A 96 -5.63 -38.39 28.10
C TYR A 96 -6.66 -39.00 29.10
N ARG A 97 -7.75 -38.30 29.35
CA ARG A 97 -8.78 -38.72 30.31
C ARG A 97 -9.43 -40.05 29.92
N THR A 98 -9.66 -40.25 28.63
CA THR A 98 -10.28 -41.50 28.13
C THR A 98 -9.32 -42.68 28.28
N ALA A 99 -8.04 -42.50 27.98
CA ALA A 99 -7.02 -43.52 28.17
C ALA A 99 -6.75 -43.76 29.67
N ASP A 100 -6.70 -42.72 30.53
CA ASP A 100 -6.44 -42.82 31.96
C ASP A 100 -7.53 -43.64 32.69
N ARG A 101 -8.80 -43.39 32.44
CA ARG A 101 -9.93 -44.16 33.02
C ARG A 101 -9.83 -45.65 32.73
N ARG A 102 -9.28 -46.08 31.63
CA ARG A 102 -9.16 -47.47 31.18
C ARG A 102 -7.86 -48.11 31.70
N TYR A 103 -6.76 -47.36 31.64
CA TYR A 103 -5.43 -47.79 32.06
C TYR A 103 -5.38 -48.16 33.53
N TRP A 104 -6.00 -47.39 34.43
CA TRP A 104 -6.01 -47.65 35.88
C TRP A 104 -6.96 -48.78 36.33
N ARG A 105 -7.87 -49.21 35.48
CA ARG A 105 -8.68 -50.44 35.79
C ARG A 105 -7.83 -51.71 35.83
N TRP A 106 -6.66 -51.70 35.21
CA TRP A 106 -5.85 -52.90 35.01
C TRP A 106 -4.46 -52.84 35.64
N ARG A 107 -4.00 -51.70 36.14
CA ARG A 107 -2.67 -51.54 36.78
C ARG A 107 -2.77 -50.97 38.19
N ARG A 108 -2.09 -51.63 39.17
CA ARG A 108 -2.07 -51.25 40.60
C ARG A 108 -0.85 -50.39 41.01
N LYS A 109 0.06 -50.00 40.10
CA LYS A 109 1.27 -49.26 40.47
C LYS A 109 1.08 -47.77 40.30
N PRO A 110 1.43 -46.91 41.30
CA PRO A 110 1.34 -45.48 41.21
C PRO A 110 2.32 -44.92 40.16
N ARG A 111 1.87 -43.92 39.40
CA ARG A 111 2.74 -43.17 38.47
C ARG A 111 3.75 -42.32 39.24
N ARG A 112 4.97 -42.21 38.72
CA ARG A 112 5.95 -41.20 39.20
C ARG A 112 5.43 -39.80 38.78
N ARG A 113 4.95 -39.01 39.77
CA ARG A 113 4.32 -37.69 39.56
C ARG A 113 5.19 -36.73 38.72
N VAL A 114 6.52 -36.73 38.95
CA VAL A 114 7.49 -35.86 38.24
C VAL A 114 7.53 -36.20 36.74
N GLY A 115 7.67 -37.45 36.34
CA GLY A 115 7.70 -37.85 34.92
C GLY A 115 6.39 -37.54 34.19
N THR A 116 5.26 -37.65 34.87
CA THR A 116 3.96 -37.29 34.32
C THR A 116 3.85 -35.78 34.07
N ALA A 117 4.30 -34.94 35.00
CA ALA A 117 4.29 -33.50 34.88
C ALA A 117 5.17 -33.04 33.71
N ILE A 118 6.40 -33.53 33.61
CA ILE A 118 7.34 -33.20 32.51
C ILE A 118 6.69 -33.54 31.14
N THR A 119 6.12 -34.77 31.01
CA THR A 119 5.51 -35.19 29.74
C THR A 119 4.32 -34.30 29.37
N LEU A 120 3.45 -33.95 30.32
CA LEU A 120 2.32 -33.05 30.06
C LEU A 120 2.75 -31.67 29.69
N THR A 121 3.82 -31.14 30.29
CA THR A 121 4.41 -29.85 29.93
C THR A 121 4.96 -29.87 28.50
N LEU A 122 5.67 -30.95 28.12
CA LEU A 122 6.17 -31.11 26.75
C LEU A 122 5.02 -31.20 25.72
N VAL A 123 3.97 -31.95 26.06
CA VAL A 123 2.76 -32.02 25.19
C VAL A 123 2.09 -30.66 25.07
N ALA A 124 1.96 -29.91 26.15
CA ALA A 124 1.40 -28.56 26.12
C ALA A 124 2.26 -27.62 25.28
N ALA A 125 3.58 -27.67 25.43
CA ALA A 125 4.51 -26.88 24.63
C ALA A 125 4.44 -27.22 23.13
N LEU A 126 4.34 -28.51 22.78
CA LEU A 126 4.18 -28.99 21.40
C LEU A 126 2.90 -28.46 20.74
N ILE A 127 1.79 -28.40 21.53
CA ILE A 127 0.52 -27.83 21.03
C ILE A 127 0.63 -26.31 20.92
N ALA A 128 1.18 -25.63 21.91
CA ALA A 128 1.18 -24.17 22.00
C ALA A 128 2.18 -23.49 21.05
N ALA A 129 3.37 -24.08 20.83
CA ALA A 129 4.46 -23.43 20.10
C ALA A 129 4.07 -22.89 18.72
N PRO A 130 3.43 -23.64 17.80
CA PRO A 130 3.08 -23.11 16.49
C PRO A 130 2.06 -21.96 16.58
N HIS A 131 1.15 -21.99 17.56
CA HIS A 131 0.16 -20.94 17.75
C HIS A 131 0.78 -19.67 18.32
N VAL A 132 1.75 -19.79 19.24
CA VAL A 132 2.51 -18.66 19.77
C VAL A 132 3.30 -17.98 18.66
N VAL A 133 3.93 -18.74 17.76
CA VAL A 133 4.65 -18.18 16.59
C VAL A 133 3.68 -17.40 15.70
N VAL A 134 2.54 -17.98 15.31
CA VAL A 134 1.54 -17.29 14.46
C VAL A 134 1.04 -16.01 15.13
N ILE A 135 0.69 -16.06 16.41
CA ILE A 135 0.19 -14.89 17.15
C ILE A 135 1.28 -13.80 17.23
N ARG A 136 2.53 -14.17 17.55
CA ARG A 136 3.63 -13.20 17.61
C ARG A 136 3.93 -12.55 16.26
N LEU A 137 3.96 -13.33 15.18
CA LEU A 137 4.15 -12.79 13.83
C LEU A 137 3.02 -11.86 13.44
N ALA A 138 1.76 -12.26 13.66
CA ALA A 138 0.61 -11.43 13.35
C ALA A 138 0.56 -10.15 14.20
N SER A 139 0.92 -10.21 15.50
CA SER A 139 0.96 -9.03 16.36
C SER A 139 2.10 -8.08 16.00
N ALA A 140 3.29 -8.61 15.66
CA ALA A 140 4.39 -7.79 15.17
C ALA A 140 4.03 -7.07 13.87
N GLN A 141 3.35 -7.79 12.95
CA GLN A 141 2.86 -7.23 11.72
C GLN A 141 1.82 -6.11 11.95
N LEU A 142 0.88 -6.31 12.88
CA LEU A 142 -0.09 -5.29 13.25
C LEU A 142 0.58 -4.05 13.84
N ALA A 143 1.60 -4.23 14.69
CA ALA A 143 2.37 -3.12 15.25
C ALA A 143 3.09 -2.32 14.15
N LEU A 144 3.81 -2.99 13.25
CA LEU A 144 4.47 -2.35 12.10
C LEU A 144 3.48 -1.55 11.25
N LEU A 145 2.33 -2.14 10.95
CA LEU A 145 1.31 -1.46 10.16
C LEU A 145 0.76 -0.22 10.89
N SER A 146 0.56 -0.27 12.22
CA SER A 146 0.06 0.87 13.01
C SER A 146 1.10 1.98 13.18
N ASP A 147 2.40 1.67 13.12
CA ASP A 147 3.47 2.66 13.27
C ASP A 147 3.70 3.45 11.96
N VAL A 148 3.44 2.83 10.81
CA VAL A 148 3.69 3.43 9.48
C VAL A 148 2.46 4.15 8.93
N PHE A 149 1.27 3.58 9.14
CA PHE A 149 0.04 4.07 8.52
C PHE A 149 -0.89 4.69 9.55
N VAL A 150 -1.51 5.82 9.19
CA VAL A 150 -2.44 6.54 10.05
C VAL A 150 -3.69 5.67 10.34
N ALA A 151 -4.12 5.64 11.59
CA ALA A 151 -5.37 4.96 11.93
C ALA A 151 -6.58 5.71 11.35
N THR A 152 -7.53 4.97 10.76
CA THR A 152 -8.69 5.48 10.01
C THR A 152 -9.67 6.37 10.79
N ASN A 153 -9.45 6.57 12.09
CA ASN A 153 -10.36 7.40 12.94
C ASN A 153 -10.16 8.90 12.76
N THR A 154 -9.15 9.33 12.03
CA THR A 154 -8.97 10.72 11.66
C THR A 154 -9.57 10.91 10.27
N GLN A 155 -10.81 11.40 10.21
CA GLN A 155 -11.40 11.87 8.96
C GLN A 155 -10.51 12.97 8.41
N THR A 156 -9.61 12.61 7.52
CA THR A 156 -8.99 13.59 6.63
C THR A 156 -10.13 14.12 5.80
N ALA A 157 -10.56 15.35 6.08
CA ALA A 157 -11.58 16.00 5.28
C ALA A 157 -11.09 15.95 3.83
N ALA A 158 -11.84 15.25 2.97
CA ALA A 158 -11.56 15.26 1.54
C ALA A 158 -11.44 16.71 1.10
N PRO A 159 -10.41 17.09 0.32
CA PRO A 159 -10.31 18.44 -0.18
C PRO A 159 -11.62 18.76 -0.91
N THR A 160 -12.27 19.83 -0.48
CA THR A 160 -13.53 20.31 -1.07
C THR A 160 -13.33 20.43 -2.58
N PRO A 161 -14.19 19.83 -3.43
CA PRO A 161 -14.08 20.00 -4.86
C PRO A 161 -14.05 21.49 -5.20
N LEU A 162 -13.10 21.92 -5.98
CA LEU A 162 -13.07 23.29 -6.49
C LEU A 162 -14.39 23.57 -7.24
N PRO A 163 -15.03 24.73 -7.02
CA PRO A 163 -16.21 25.11 -7.78
C PRO A 163 -15.85 25.10 -9.27
N THR A 164 -16.57 24.29 -10.03
CA THR A 164 -16.47 24.24 -11.49
C THR A 164 -16.99 25.58 -12.01
N THR A 165 -16.12 26.49 -12.40
CA THR A 165 -16.50 27.71 -13.10
C THR A 165 -17.00 27.30 -14.48
N SER A 166 -18.31 27.27 -14.65
CA SER A 166 -18.94 27.23 -15.96
C SER A 166 -18.50 28.46 -16.78
N PRO A 167 -18.22 28.32 -18.08
CA PRO A 167 -17.87 29.48 -18.90
C PRO A 167 -19.04 30.46 -18.94
N PRO A 168 -18.77 31.78 -19.01
CA PRO A 168 -19.79 32.79 -19.01
C PRO A 168 -20.63 32.67 -20.30
N THR A 169 -21.92 32.39 -20.14
CA THR A 169 -22.89 32.49 -21.20
C THR A 169 -23.08 33.99 -21.49
N SER A 170 -22.75 34.38 -22.69
CA SER A 170 -22.96 35.74 -23.22
C SER A 170 -24.46 36.07 -23.17
N LEU A 171 -24.82 37.05 -22.38
CA LEU A 171 -26.13 37.71 -22.44
C LEU A 171 -26.23 38.51 -23.74
N VAL A 172 -27.14 38.14 -24.59
CA VAL A 172 -27.74 39.05 -25.60
C VAL A 172 -29.11 39.40 -25.06
N GLU A 173 -29.24 40.65 -24.62
CA GLU A 173 -30.47 41.33 -24.25
C GLU A 173 -31.15 41.81 -25.52
N LEU A 174 -32.45 41.55 -25.69
CA LEU A 174 -33.38 42.42 -26.40
C LEU A 174 -34.84 41.98 -26.25
N GLY A 175 -35.66 42.85 -25.68
CA GLY A 175 -36.99 43.16 -26.19
C GLY A 175 -38.19 42.67 -25.39
N GLU A 176 -38.81 43.61 -24.68
CA GLU A 176 -40.17 43.58 -24.13
C GLU A 176 -41.24 43.22 -25.13
N ALA A 177 -42.33 42.52 -24.73
CA ALA A 177 -43.72 42.99 -24.77
C ALA A 177 -44.72 41.85 -24.45
N ASP A 178 -45.40 42.06 -23.39
CA ASP A 178 -46.83 42.14 -23.09
C ASP A 178 -47.82 41.01 -23.42
N SER A 179 -48.66 40.72 -22.40
CA SER A 179 -50.08 40.41 -22.38
C SER A 179 -50.62 38.97 -22.41
N ALA A 180 -51.32 38.70 -21.30
CA ALA A 180 -52.59 37.99 -21.12
C ALA A 180 -52.66 36.46 -21.21
N GLY A 181 -53.05 35.84 -20.07
CA GLY A 181 -53.69 34.51 -20.01
C GLY A 181 -55.15 34.55 -20.54
N PRO A 182 -55.98 33.52 -20.48
CA PRO A 182 -56.13 32.56 -19.36
C PRO A 182 -56.52 31.10 -19.75
N THR A 183 -56.62 30.26 -18.69
CA THR A 183 -57.61 29.16 -18.51
C THR A 183 -57.33 27.76 -19.05
N VAL A 184 -57.33 26.82 -18.11
CA VAL A 184 -57.39 25.34 -18.16
C VAL A 184 -58.58 24.78 -18.92
N PRO A 185 -58.52 23.53 -19.40
CA PRO A 185 -59.16 22.46 -18.64
C PRO A 185 -58.38 21.13 -18.52
N VAL A 186 -58.68 20.48 -17.42
CA VAL A 186 -58.37 19.12 -17.03
C VAL A 186 -58.99 18.11 -17.97
N THR A 187 -58.29 17.07 -18.40
CA THR A 187 -58.91 15.81 -18.83
C THR A 187 -58.00 14.61 -18.57
N GLU A 188 -58.52 13.74 -17.75
CA GLU A 188 -58.44 12.28 -17.62
C GLU A 188 -57.14 11.49 -17.78
N ALA A 189 -56.95 10.70 -16.74
CA ALA A 189 -56.00 9.61 -16.57
C ALA A 189 -56.11 8.50 -17.64
N THR A 190 -55.01 8.16 -18.25
CA THR A 190 -54.81 6.86 -18.91
C THR A 190 -53.71 6.10 -18.21
N THR A 191 -54.08 4.95 -17.66
CA THR A 191 -53.20 3.98 -17.01
C THR A 191 -52.19 3.43 -18.01
N PRO A 192 -50.87 3.54 -17.80
CA PRO A 192 -49.92 2.79 -18.60
C PRO A 192 -49.72 1.38 -18.05
N ALA A 193 -49.64 0.42 -18.98
CA ALA A 193 -49.31 -0.98 -18.77
C ALA A 193 -47.96 -1.16 -18.05
N PRO A 194 -47.72 -2.32 -17.38
CA PRO A 194 -46.48 -2.56 -16.66
C PRO A 194 -45.34 -2.68 -17.65
N VAL A 195 -44.44 -1.70 -17.64
CA VAL A 195 -43.12 -1.81 -18.26
C VAL A 195 -42.29 -2.76 -17.41
N THR A 196 -41.97 -3.90 -17.99
CA THR A 196 -40.97 -4.83 -17.47
C THR A 196 -39.65 -4.08 -17.40
N SER A 197 -39.32 -3.63 -16.20
CA SER A 197 -37.98 -3.07 -15.92
C SER A 197 -36.95 -4.19 -16.06
N THR A 198 -36.34 -4.29 -17.21
CA THR A 198 -35.10 -4.99 -17.39
C THR A 198 -34.08 -4.25 -16.53
N THR A 199 -33.84 -4.78 -15.34
CA THR A 199 -32.74 -4.32 -14.46
C THR A 199 -31.45 -4.66 -15.18
N ALA A 200 -30.98 -3.74 -16.02
CA ALA A 200 -29.56 -3.75 -16.40
C ALA A 200 -28.80 -3.67 -15.09
N SER A 201 -28.07 -4.72 -14.75
CA SER A 201 -27.07 -4.68 -13.69
C SER A 201 -26.19 -3.48 -13.99
N ALA A 202 -26.38 -2.39 -13.26
CA ALA A 202 -25.40 -1.32 -13.18
C ALA A 202 -24.13 -2.00 -12.68
N SER A 203 -23.16 -2.20 -13.54
CA SER A 203 -21.81 -2.56 -13.15
C SER A 203 -21.40 -1.51 -12.12
N GLN A 204 -21.23 -1.91 -10.87
CA GLN A 204 -20.74 -1.03 -9.82
C GLN A 204 -19.41 -0.48 -10.31
N GLN A 205 -19.41 0.80 -10.68
CA GLN A 205 -18.22 1.49 -11.12
C GLN A 205 -17.28 1.52 -9.92
N LEU A 206 -16.10 0.94 -10.08
CA LEU A 206 -15.11 0.92 -9.02
C LEU A 206 -14.67 2.36 -8.79
N THR A 207 -14.84 2.85 -7.57
CA THR A 207 -14.45 4.20 -7.16
C THR A 207 -13.54 4.15 -5.94
N TRP A 208 -12.74 5.19 -5.74
CA TRP A 208 -11.93 5.39 -4.55
C TRP A 208 -12.57 6.52 -3.72
N ASP A 209 -13.20 6.15 -2.59
CA ASP A 209 -13.96 7.10 -1.75
C ASP A 209 -14.98 7.95 -2.54
N GLY A 210 -15.60 7.36 -3.57
CA GLY A 210 -16.54 8.03 -4.45
C GLY A 210 -15.91 8.78 -5.63
N ALA A 211 -14.58 8.83 -5.72
CA ALA A 211 -13.86 9.40 -6.86
C ALA A 211 -13.50 8.34 -7.91
N ASP A 212 -13.57 8.68 -9.18
CA ASP A 212 -13.19 7.79 -10.29
C ASP A 212 -11.68 7.62 -10.39
N ARG A 213 -10.91 8.54 -9.80
CA ARG A 213 -9.45 8.55 -9.84
C ARG A 213 -8.84 8.66 -8.44
N LEU A 214 -7.77 7.92 -8.24
CA LEU A 214 -6.89 8.06 -7.08
C LEU A 214 -5.67 8.87 -7.48
N THR A 215 -5.39 9.97 -6.76
CA THR A 215 -4.21 10.81 -7.01
C THR A 215 -3.30 10.81 -5.79
N ILE A 216 -2.04 10.50 -6.01
CA ILE A 216 -1.01 10.38 -4.96
C ILE A 216 0.17 11.28 -5.33
N ALA A 217 0.67 12.05 -4.36
CA ALA A 217 1.93 12.77 -4.49
C ALA A 217 3.10 11.88 -4.05
N LEU A 218 4.00 11.55 -4.97
CA LEU A 218 5.25 10.85 -4.68
C LEU A 218 6.35 11.89 -4.49
N LEU A 219 6.96 11.89 -3.31
CA LEU A 219 7.93 12.88 -2.87
C LEU A 219 9.25 12.21 -2.51
N GLY A 220 10.34 12.70 -3.09
CA GLY A 220 11.69 12.33 -2.67
C GLY A 220 12.29 13.43 -1.82
N SER A 221 12.63 13.15 -0.57
CA SER A 221 13.21 14.15 0.32
C SER A 221 14.73 14.11 0.33
N ASP A 222 15.31 15.29 0.56
CA ASP A 222 16.74 15.42 0.82
C ASP A 222 17.09 15.30 2.30
N ALA A 223 16.14 14.85 3.12
CA ALA A 223 16.36 14.63 4.54
C ALA A 223 17.54 13.65 4.76
N GLY A 224 18.47 14.07 5.57
CA GLY A 224 19.68 13.33 5.92
C GLY A 224 20.20 13.81 7.26
N PHE A 225 21.17 13.09 7.84
CA PHE A 225 21.62 13.31 9.21
C PHE A 225 22.26 14.68 9.46
N ASP A 226 22.82 15.35 8.43
CA ASP A 226 23.51 16.65 8.53
C ASP A 226 22.66 17.84 7.98
N ARG A 227 21.35 17.64 7.78
CA ARG A 227 20.48 18.65 7.18
C ARG A 227 19.40 19.11 8.15
N VAL A 228 19.25 20.42 8.23
CA VAL A 228 18.17 21.07 8.95
C VAL A 228 16.99 21.28 8.01
N GLY A 229 15.87 20.64 8.31
CA GLY A 229 14.64 20.71 7.52
C GLY A 229 14.51 19.60 6.47
N VAL A 230 13.36 19.55 5.85
CA VAL A 230 12.99 18.57 4.80
C VAL A 230 12.62 19.33 3.55
N ARG A 231 13.29 19.04 2.44
CA ARG A 231 12.97 19.56 1.11
C ARG A 231 12.58 18.39 0.20
N THR A 232 11.51 18.57 -0.54
CA THR A 232 11.05 17.59 -1.53
C THR A 232 11.69 17.88 -2.89
N ASP A 233 12.89 17.36 -3.09
CA ASP A 233 13.68 17.58 -4.31
C ASP A 233 13.16 16.79 -5.53
N THR A 234 12.31 15.79 -5.30
CA THR A 234 11.52 15.07 -6.31
C THR A 234 10.04 15.24 -5.98
N ILE A 235 9.25 15.67 -6.96
CA ILE A 235 7.81 15.85 -6.81
C ILE A 235 7.15 15.27 -8.06
N ILE A 236 6.43 14.16 -7.91
CA ILE A 236 5.68 13.50 -8.98
C ILE A 236 4.24 13.31 -8.49
N VAL A 237 3.26 13.82 -9.22
CA VAL A 237 1.84 13.58 -8.97
C VAL A 237 1.36 12.48 -9.89
N VAL A 238 0.86 11.39 -9.34
CA VAL A 238 0.34 10.25 -10.09
C VAL A 238 -1.17 10.19 -9.91
N SER A 239 -1.92 10.19 -11.00
CA SER A 239 -3.38 10.04 -11.00
C SER A 239 -3.76 8.77 -11.75
N ILE A 240 -4.45 7.85 -11.06
CA ILE A 240 -4.80 6.52 -11.54
C ILE A 240 -6.32 6.41 -11.65
N ASP A 241 -6.83 6.02 -12.81
CA ASP A 241 -8.22 5.65 -12.99
C ASP A 241 -8.49 4.34 -12.25
N VAL A 242 -9.43 4.36 -11.31
CA VAL A 242 -9.66 3.21 -10.41
C VAL A 242 -10.31 2.04 -11.14
N ALA A 243 -11.08 2.31 -12.16
CA ALA A 243 -11.80 1.29 -12.94
C ALA A 243 -10.88 0.60 -13.96
N THR A 244 -10.11 1.39 -14.72
CA THR A 244 -9.29 0.91 -15.84
C THR A 244 -7.85 0.60 -15.46
N GLY A 245 -7.30 1.27 -14.44
CA GLY A 245 -5.88 1.24 -14.12
C GLY A 245 -5.02 2.17 -14.99
N ASP A 246 -5.64 2.97 -15.87
CA ASP A 246 -4.92 3.95 -16.66
C ASP A 246 -4.37 5.06 -15.77
N ALA A 247 -3.11 5.41 -15.95
CA ALA A 247 -2.45 6.36 -15.09
C ALA A 247 -1.80 7.52 -15.88
N ALA A 248 -1.72 8.67 -15.21
CA ALA A 248 -0.94 9.80 -15.67
C ALA A 248 0.01 10.25 -14.55
N ALA A 249 1.26 10.54 -14.90
CA ALA A 249 2.30 10.98 -14.00
C ALA A 249 2.78 12.37 -14.41
N PHE A 250 2.83 13.30 -13.45
CA PHE A 250 3.17 14.71 -13.65
C PHE A 250 4.40 15.05 -12.82
N SER A 251 5.53 15.31 -13.46
CA SER A 251 6.76 15.74 -12.78
C SER A 251 6.75 17.25 -12.60
N VAL A 252 6.74 17.69 -11.33
CA VAL A 252 6.69 19.11 -10.94
C VAL A 252 8.08 19.64 -10.67
N PRO A 253 8.51 20.76 -11.30
CA PRO A 253 9.77 21.42 -10.99
C PRO A 253 9.81 21.90 -9.54
N ARG A 254 10.83 21.47 -8.81
CA ARG A 254 11.01 21.80 -7.39
C ARG A 254 11.24 23.30 -7.12
N ASN A 255 11.65 24.07 -8.12
CA ASN A 255 12.06 25.46 -8.02
C ASN A 255 10.98 26.46 -8.45
N TRP A 256 9.76 26.01 -8.70
CA TRP A 256 8.65 26.93 -8.94
C TRP A 256 8.28 27.69 -7.67
N ARG A 257 7.90 28.96 -7.84
CA ARG A 257 7.50 29.89 -6.79
C ARG A 257 6.02 30.27 -6.93
N HIS A 258 5.52 31.00 -5.96
CA HIS A 258 4.15 31.55 -5.92
C HIS A 258 3.06 30.49 -6.14
N VAL A 259 3.33 29.24 -5.66
CA VAL A 259 2.29 28.22 -5.63
C VAL A 259 1.26 28.62 -4.57
N THR A 260 0.00 28.72 -4.99
CA THR A 260 -1.11 29.18 -4.12
C THR A 260 -1.63 28.10 -3.22
N PHE A 261 -2.33 28.49 -2.16
CA PHE A 261 -3.10 27.60 -1.29
C PHE A 261 -4.60 27.78 -1.53
N PRO A 262 -5.46 26.83 -1.12
CA PRO A 262 -6.90 26.95 -1.28
C PRO A 262 -7.47 28.20 -0.61
N GLU A 263 -8.35 28.90 -1.30
CA GLU A 263 -9.02 30.10 -0.79
C GLU A 263 -9.75 29.81 0.52
N GLY A 264 -9.77 30.82 1.41
CA GLY A 264 -10.39 30.72 2.73
C GLY A 264 -9.58 29.94 3.77
N THR A 265 -8.38 29.44 3.42
CA THR A 265 -7.47 28.82 4.38
C THR A 265 -6.55 29.84 5.04
N PRO A 266 -6.05 29.59 6.28
CA PRO A 266 -5.06 30.44 6.91
C PRO A 266 -3.78 30.60 6.10
N ALA A 267 -3.36 29.53 5.40
CA ALA A 267 -2.20 29.60 4.51
C ALA A 267 -2.42 30.56 3.34
N ALA A 268 -3.59 30.57 2.70
CA ALA A 268 -3.91 31.53 1.65
C ALA A 268 -3.97 32.97 2.18
N ALA A 269 -4.44 33.18 3.41
CA ALA A 269 -4.46 34.49 4.04
C ALA A 269 -3.04 35.01 4.38
N LEU A 270 -2.10 34.11 4.71
CA LEU A 270 -0.70 34.45 4.97
C LEU A 270 0.07 34.74 3.67
N TRP A 271 -0.28 34.05 2.59
CA TRP A 271 0.37 34.18 1.29
C TRP A 271 -0.66 34.35 0.17
N PRO A 272 -1.30 35.53 0.06
CA PRO A 272 -2.38 35.77 -0.92
C PRO A 272 -1.89 35.68 -2.38
N ASP A 273 -0.64 36.04 -2.63
CA ASP A 273 0.01 35.94 -3.96
C ASP A 273 0.75 34.62 -4.18
N GLY A 274 0.47 33.61 -3.34
CA GLY A 274 1.17 32.32 -3.32
C GLY A 274 2.43 32.34 -2.45
N TYR A 275 2.98 31.14 -2.18
CA TYR A 275 4.15 30.96 -1.34
C TYR A 275 5.40 31.53 -2.04
N PRO A 276 6.11 32.52 -1.47
CA PRO A 276 7.16 33.26 -2.17
C PRO A 276 8.44 32.45 -2.42
N GLU A 277 8.65 31.40 -1.61
CA GLU A 277 9.79 30.50 -1.79
C GLU A 277 9.45 29.35 -2.74
N ILE A 278 10.40 28.48 -2.99
CA ILE A 278 10.26 27.37 -3.93
C ILE A 278 9.38 26.24 -3.41
N VAL A 279 8.66 25.57 -4.30
CA VAL A 279 7.65 24.56 -3.96
C VAL A 279 8.20 23.40 -3.13
N ASN A 280 9.48 23.03 -3.28
CA ASN A 280 10.09 21.95 -2.52
C ASN A 280 10.24 22.25 -1.01
N GLU A 281 10.05 23.51 -0.58
CA GLU A 281 10.08 23.90 0.83
C GLU A 281 8.71 23.79 1.52
N ILE A 282 7.62 23.55 0.76
CA ILE A 282 6.25 23.60 1.28
C ILE A 282 5.99 22.46 2.30
N TYR A 283 6.53 21.26 2.10
CA TYR A 283 6.45 20.22 3.12
C TYR A 283 7.12 20.66 4.43
N GLY A 284 8.34 21.18 4.33
CA GLY A 284 9.06 21.76 5.47
C GLY A 284 8.37 22.99 6.08
N LEU A 285 7.62 23.76 5.28
CA LEU A 285 6.78 24.86 5.77
C LEU A 285 5.70 24.33 6.72
N GLY A 286 4.99 23.27 6.36
CA GLY A 286 3.98 22.65 7.23
C GLY A 286 4.56 22.18 8.57
N LEU A 287 5.81 21.69 8.59
CA LEU A 287 6.52 21.35 9.83
C LEU A 287 6.85 22.57 10.68
N ARG A 288 7.29 23.68 10.04
CA ARG A 288 7.72 24.91 10.74
C ARG A 288 6.56 25.82 11.16
N ARG A 289 5.45 25.76 10.42
CA ARG A 289 4.30 26.66 10.58
C ARG A 289 2.98 25.87 10.61
N PRO A 290 2.82 24.91 11.55
CA PRO A 290 1.61 24.09 11.64
C PRO A 290 0.33 24.93 11.84
N GLU A 291 0.45 26.13 12.41
CA GLU A 291 -0.67 27.06 12.58
C GLU A 291 -1.26 27.58 11.27
N ALA A 292 -0.51 27.55 10.18
CA ALA A 292 -1.01 27.87 8.83
C ALA A 292 -1.89 26.74 8.25
N PHE A 293 -1.83 25.55 8.84
CA PHE A 293 -2.55 24.34 8.41
C PHE A 293 -3.27 23.72 9.63
N PRO A 294 -4.21 24.43 10.24
CA PRO A 294 -4.86 23.98 11.47
C PRO A 294 -5.85 22.83 11.22
N ARG A 295 -6.18 22.10 12.31
CA ARG A 295 -7.19 21.01 12.34
C ARG A 295 -6.84 19.79 11.50
N VAL A 296 -5.56 19.53 11.27
CA VAL A 296 -5.06 18.33 10.64
C VAL A 296 -3.97 17.71 11.50
N ASP A 297 -3.89 16.39 11.51
CA ASP A 297 -2.88 15.67 12.30
C ASP A 297 -1.50 15.74 11.67
N ASP A 298 -1.45 15.91 10.35
CA ASP A 298 -0.23 16.06 9.57
C ASP A 298 -0.22 17.37 8.77
N PRO A 299 0.20 18.49 9.40
CA PRO A 299 0.29 19.78 8.71
C PRO A 299 1.25 19.80 7.53
N ALA A 300 2.32 18.98 7.54
CA ALA A 300 3.31 18.95 6.49
C ALA A 300 2.76 18.27 5.21
N GLY A 301 2.18 17.10 5.36
CA GLY A 301 1.51 16.40 4.26
C GLY A 301 0.33 17.20 3.71
N HIS A 302 -0.44 17.84 4.62
CA HIS A 302 -1.55 18.70 4.19
C HIS A 302 -1.07 19.93 3.39
N ALA A 303 0.01 20.58 3.81
CA ALA A 303 0.58 21.73 3.12
C ALA A 303 0.97 21.40 1.68
N ILE A 304 1.76 20.35 1.49
CA ILE A 304 2.22 19.97 0.14
C ILE A 304 1.07 19.47 -0.72
N LYS A 305 0.16 18.65 -0.19
CA LYS A 305 -1.02 18.19 -0.93
C LYS A 305 -1.90 19.35 -1.39
N SER A 306 -2.17 20.32 -0.50
CA SER A 306 -2.98 21.51 -0.82
C SER A 306 -2.35 22.34 -1.93
N ALA A 307 -1.04 22.59 -1.85
CA ALA A 307 -0.31 23.33 -2.88
C ALA A 307 -0.31 22.61 -4.24
N LEU A 308 -0.03 21.30 -4.25
CA LEU A 308 -0.05 20.50 -5.46
C LEU A 308 -1.46 20.39 -6.07
N ALA A 309 -2.50 20.33 -5.22
CA ALA A 309 -3.88 20.36 -5.70
C ALA A 309 -4.20 21.69 -6.39
N GLN A 310 -3.78 22.82 -5.82
CA GLN A 310 -3.94 24.14 -6.47
C GLN A 310 -3.17 24.23 -7.77
N LEU A 311 -1.96 23.70 -7.82
CA LEU A 311 -1.12 23.72 -8.99
C LEU A 311 -1.69 22.87 -10.13
N THR A 312 -2.08 21.62 -9.84
CA THR A 312 -2.50 20.64 -10.85
C THR A 312 -3.99 20.69 -11.18
N GLY A 313 -4.82 21.22 -10.27
CA GLY A 313 -6.27 21.14 -10.35
C GLY A 313 -6.84 19.76 -9.98
N LEU A 314 -6.00 18.84 -9.48
CA LEU A 314 -6.38 17.50 -9.07
C LEU A 314 -6.56 17.41 -7.55
N PRO A 315 -7.56 16.67 -7.04
CA PRO A 315 -7.60 16.34 -5.63
C PRO A 315 -6.44 15.38 -5.32
N ILE A 316 -5.55 15.75 -4.39
CA ILE A 316 -4.45 14.87 -3.94
C ILE A 316 -4.93 14.15 -2.68
N GLN A 317 -5.30 12.88 -2.82
CA GLN A 317 -5.81 12.11 -1.70
C GLN A 317 -4.70 11.77 -0.70
N TYR A 318 -3.57 11.27 -1.20
CA TYR A 318 -2.47 10.83 -0.34
C TYR A 318 -1.13 11.36 -0.82
N TYR A 319 -0.14 11.26 0.07
CA TYR A 319 1.25 11.44 -0.29
C TYR A 319 2.11 10.28 0.20
N VAL A 320 3.25 10.08 -0.44
CA VAL A 320 4.32 9.18 -0.02
C VAL A 320 5.62 9.95 -0.11
N LEU A 321 6.30 10.14 1.01
CA LEU A 321 7.60 10.79 1.09
C LEU A 321 8.65 9.73 1.43
N LEU A 322 9.66 9.57 0.57
CA LEU A 322 10.78 8.65 0.74
C LEU A 322 12.06 9.45 0.96
N ASP A 323 12.84 9.10 1.99
CA ASP A 323 14.14 9.71 2.22
C ASP A 323 15.25 9.04 1.38
N MET A 324 16.45 9.64 1.37
CA MET A 324 17.58 9.16 0.57
C MET A 324 18.06 7.78 0.98
N VAL A 325 18.04 7.46 2.27
CA VAL A 325 18.47 6.15 2.78
C VAL A 325 17.47 5.07 2.39
N GLY A 326 16.18 5.37 2.51
CA GLY A 326 15.10 4.50 2.06
C GLY A 326 15.18 4.24 0.55
N PHE A 327 15.46 5.27 -0.26
CA PHE A 327 15.66 5.12 -1.70
C PHE A 327 16.77 4.11 -2.02
N VAL A 328 17.95 4.26 -1.41
CA VAL A 328 19.07 3.33 -1.59
C VAL A 328 18.66 1.92 -1.18
N LYS A 329 18.08 1.77 0.01
CA LYS A 329 17.67 0.46 0.54
C LYS A 329 16.60 -0.23 -0.31
N VAL A 330 15.64 0.51 -0.90
CA VAL A 330 14.62 -0.07 -1.77
C VAL A 330 15.26 -0.64 -3.05
N ILE A 331 16.16 0.10 -3.68
CA ILE A 331 16.84 -0.38 -4.88
C ILE A 331 17.71 -1.60 -4.58
N ASP A 332 18.51 -1.55 -3.51
CA ASP A 332 19.36 -2.67 -3.09
C ASP A 332 18.54 -3.90 -2.70
N LEU A 333 17.38 -3.70 -2.07
CA LEU A 333 16.47 -4.79 -1.69
C LEU A 333 16.05 -5.62 -2.90
N PHE A 334 15.79 -4.97 -4.04
CA PHE A 334 15.40 -5.65 -5.27
C PHE A 334 16.58 -6.05 -6.17
N GLY A 335 17.80 -5.90 -5.66
CA GLY A 335 19.00 -6.33 -6.36
C GLY A 335 19.54 -5.33 -7.37
N GLY A 336 19.13 -4.07 -7.30
CA GLY A 336 19.51 -3.02 -8.24
C GLY A 336 18.50 -2.82 -9.39
N ILE A 337 18.82 -1.89 -10.30
CA ILE A 337 18.03 -1.57 -11.49
C ILE A 337 18.92 -1.45 -12.72
N ASN A 338 18.41 -1.80 -13.88
CA ASN A 338 19.08 -1.61 -15.15
C ASN A 338 18.59 -0.34 -15.83
N LEU A 339 19.50 0.52 -16.22
CA LEU A 339 19.22 1.80 -16.87
C LEU A 339 20.13 2.02 -18.07
N HIS A 340 19.59 2.65 -19.10
CA HIS A 340 20.39 3.21 -20.18
C HIS A 340 20.77 4.65 -19.85
N VAL A 341 22.05 4.96 -19.86
CA VAL A 341 22.60 6.29 -19.62
C VAL A 341 23.00 6.91 -20.95
N SER A 342 22.42 8.07 -21.29
CA SER A 342 22.69 8.74 -22.57
C SER A 342 23.88 9.70 -22.50
N GLU A 343 24.24 10.19 -21.31
CA GLU A 343 25.30 11.19 -21.10
C GLU A 343 26.17 10.79 -19.92
N SER A 344 27.49 11.05 -19.98
CA SER A 344 28.38 10.76 -18.86
C SER A 344 28.00 11.57 -17.62
N ILE A 345 28.07 10.92 -16.46
CA ILE A 345 27.76 11.49 -15.16
C ILE A 345 28.98 11.36 -14.27
N ASP A 346 29.42 12.49 -13.73
CA ASP A 346 30.46 12.57 -12.71
C ASP A 346 29.93 13.38 -11.54
N GLU A 347 29.57 12.73 -10.43
CA GLU A 347 28.91 13.39 -9.31
C GLU A 347 29.51 12.94 -7.98
N ARG A 348 29.69 13.91 -7.09
CA ARG A 348 30.08 13.68 -5.70
C ARG A 348 28.85 13.77 -4.80
N ILE A 349 28.47 12.64 -4.23
CA ILE A 349 27.38 12.57 -3.24
C ILE A 349 27.98 12.82 -1.85
N LYS A 350 27.37 13.75 -1.10
CA LYS A 350 27.64 13.88 0.33
C LYS A 350 27.22 12.59 1.05
N PRO A 351 27.83 12.25 2.19
CA PRO A 351 27.41 11.12 3.01
C PRO A 351 25.91 11.15 3.26
N ILE A 352 25.26 9.97 3.17
CA ILE A 352 23.84 9.80 3.47
C ILE A 352 23.61 9.28 4.88
N VAL A 353 24.67 8.82 5.54
CA VAL A 353 24.69 8.37 6.95
C VAL A 353 25.74 9.15 7.73
N ALA A 354 25.56 9.23 9.05
CA ALA A 354 26.52 9.89 9.93
C ALA A 354 27.92 9.29 9.76
N ASP A 355 28.93 10.16 9.71
CA ASP A 355 30.35 9.78 9.58
C ASP A 355 30.71 8.92 8.35
N GLY A 356 29.79 8.82 7.38
CA GLY A 356 30.05 8.14 6.11
C GLY A 356 31.00 8.94 5.22
N PRO A 357 31.80 8.28 4.37
CA PRO A 357 32.61 8.96 3.36
C PRO A 357 31.72 9.54 2.25
N PRO A 358 32.16 10.61 1.56
CA PRO A 358 31.52 11.03 0.33
C PRO A 358 31.69 9.93 -0.73
N VAL A 359 30.67 9.73 -1.55
CA VAL A 359 30.71 8.77 -2.63
C VAL A 359 30.89 9.51 -3.96
N PHE A 360 31.82 9.05 -4.77
CA PHE A 360 32.05 9.55 -6.14
C PHE A 360 31.43 8.55 -7.10
N ILE A 361 30.61 9.03 -8.01
CA ILE A 361 29.93 8.22 -9.00
C ILE A 361 30.31 8.74 -10.37
N THR A 362 30.96 7.90 -11.17
CA THR A 362 31.26 8.14 -12.57
C THR A 362 30.55 7.07 -13.38
N VAL A 363 29.69 7.48 -14.30
CA VAL A 363 28.93 6.60 -15.19
C VAL A 363 29.09 7.09 -16.61
N GLU A 364 29.56 6.24 -17.48
CA GLU A 364 29.70 6.53 -18.92
C GLU A 364 28.37 6.23 -19.65
N PRO A 365 28.16 6.80 -20.87
CA PRO A 365 27.01 6.43 -21.68
C PRO A 365 26.94 4.92 -21.98
N GLY A 366 25.75 4.36 -21.95
CA GLY A 366 25.51 2.93 -22.20
C GLY A 366 24.54 2.29 -21.21
N ASP A 367 24.46 0.97 -21.28
CA ASP A 367 23.59 0.17 -20.41
C ASP A 367 24.34 -0.21 -19.13
N HIS A 368 23.75 0.09 -17.99
CA HIS A 368 24.34 -0.12 -16.67
C HIS A 368 23.37 -0.80 -15.72
N HIS A 369 23.93 -1.57 -14.80
CA HIS A 369 23.24 -2.05 -13.63
C HIS A 369 23.63 -1.21 -12.42
N PHE A 370 22.66 -0.54 -11.81
CA PHE A 370 22.88 0.35 -10.67
C PHE A 370 22.46 -0.30 -9.35
N ASP A 371 23.34 -0.25 -8.37
CA ASP A 371 22.96 -0.40 -6.97
C ASP A 371 22.25 0.88 -6.46
N GLY A 372 21.73 0.84 -5.24
CA GLY A 372 21.00 1.96 -4.68
C GLY A 372 21.81 3.24 -4.57
N LEU A 373 23.11 3.13 -4.28
CA LEU A 373 23.97 4.28 -4.11
C LEU A 373 24.32 4.94 -5.46
N THR A 374 24.62 4.14 -6.45
CA THR A 374 24.85 4.60 -7.85
C THR A 374 23.57 5.24 -8.41
N ALA A 375 22.41 4.61 -8.19
CA ALA A 375 21.12 5.17 -8.58
C ALA A 375 20.83 6.51 -7.89
N LEU A 376 21.17 6.64 -6.59
CA LEU A 376 21.04 7.92 -5.87
C LEU A 376 21.93 9.01 -6.48
N GLY A 377 23.16 8.69 -6.86
CA GLY A 377 24.03 9.61 -7.56
C GLY A 377 23.48 10.04 -8.89
N TYR A 378 23.00 9.09 -9.67
CA TYR A 378 22.37 9.33 -10.97
C TYR A 378 21.19 10.31 -10.89
N VAL A 379 20.27 10.13 -9.96
CA VAL A 379 19.09 11.00 -9.80
C VAL A 379 19.41 12.37 -9.18
N ARG A 380 20.61 12.53 -8.60
CA ARG A 380 21.03 13.78 -7.95
C ARG A 380 22.04 14.57 -8.76
N ALA A 381 22.68 13.95 -9.74
CA ALA A 381 23.74 14.56 -10.53
C ALA A 381 23.32 15.92 -11.13
N ARG A 382 24.21 16.89 -10.97
CA ARG A 382 24.06 18.25 -11.46
C ARG A 382 25.21 18.72 -12.32
N THR A 383 26.34 18.05 -12.21
CA THR A 383 27.58 18.44 -12.90
C THR A 383 27.36 18.35 -14.42
N GLY A 384 27.52 19.48 -15.12
CA GLY A 384 27.35 19.56 -16.55
C GLY A 384 25.90 19.45 -17.08
N THR A 385 24.88 19.33 -16.18
CA THR A 385 23.48 19.11 -16.58
C THR A 385 22.53 20.12 -15.95
N THR A 386 21.35 20.29 -16.57
CA THR A 386 20.28 21.14 -16.03
C THR A 386 19.41 20.41 -15.01
N ASP A 387 18.61 21.16 -14.25
CA ASP A 387 17.61 20.62 -13.34
C ASP A 387 16.58 19.73 -14.06
N TRP A 388 16.35 19.98 -15.34
CA TRP A 388 15.45 19.22 -16.21
C TRP A 388 15.96 17.83 -16.52
N HIS A 389 17.25 17.68 -16.81
CA HIS A 389 17.88 16.36 -16.98
C HIS A 389 17.78 15.53 -15.70
N ARG A 390 17.88 16.18 -14.53
CA ARG A 390 17.69 15.51 -13.26
C ARG A 390 16.26 14.98 -13.09
N MET A 391 15.23 15.79 -13.40
CA MET A 391 13.83 15.36 -13.35
C MET A 391 13.57 14.15 -14.25
N THR A 392 14.17 14.14 -15.44
CA THR A 392 14.09 12.99 -16.35
C THR A 392 14.73 11.76 -15.74
N ARG A 393 15.95 11.88 -15.19
CA ARG A 393 16.62 10.74 -14.52
C ARG A 393 15.82 10.19 -13.34
N GLN A 394 15.19 11.05 -12.54
CA GLN A 394 14.31 10.63 -11.45
C GLN A 394 13.13 9.81 -11.95
N ARG A 395 12.51 10.24 -13.04
CA ARG A 395 11.44 9.49 -13.70
C ARG A 395 11.91 8.12 -14.19
N CYS A 396 13.06 8.08 -14.92
CA CYS A 396 13.61 6.84 -15.46
C CYS A 396 13.85 5.80 -14.38
N VAL A 397 14.32 6.19 -13.21
CA VAL A 397 14.50 5.28 -12.08
C VAL A 397 13.16 4.76 -11.54
N VAL A 398 12.13 5.61 -11.44
CA VAL A 398 10.79 5.18 -11.01
C VAL A 398 10.19 4.20 -12.03
N GLU A 399 10.28 4.49 -13.32
CA GLU A 399 9.81 3.60 -14.38
C GLU A 399 10.55 2.26 -14.36
N ALA A 400 11.88 2.29 -14.22
CA ALA A 400 12.69 1.07 -14.13
C ALA A 400 12.33 0.21 -12.91
N LEU A 401 12.07 0.80 -11.75
CA LEU A 401 11.60 0.08 -10.56
C LEU A 401 10.25 -0.57 -10.79
N LEU A 402 9.31 0.14 -11.41
CA LEU A 402 7.96 -0.39 -11.69
C LEU A 402 8.00 -1.54 -12.69
N ASP A 403 8.88 -1.48 -13.69
CA ASP A 403 8.98 -2.48 -14.74
C ASP A 403 9.81 -3.71 -14.34
N GLN A 404 10.90 -3.51 -13.60
CA GLN A 404 11.90 -4.55 -13.37
C GLN A 404 11.68 -5.32 -12.07
N VAL A 405 10.92 -4.77 -11.10
CA VAL A 405 10.64 -5.46 -9.85
C VAL A 405 9.51 -6.46 -10.03
N PRO A 406 9.80 -7.78 -9.99
CA PRO A 406 8.77 -8.79 -10.12
C PRO A 406 7.78 -8.69 -8.96
N ARG A 407 6.49 -8.78 -9.24
CA ARG A 407 5.43 -8.72 -8.19
C ARG A 407 5.62 -9.77 -7.10
N MET A 408 6.18 -10.92 -7.43
CA MET A 408 6.49 -11.98 -6.46
C MET A 408 7.64 -11.62 -5.52
N GLU A 409 8.60 -10.79 -5.96
CA GLU A 409 9.68 -10.32 -5.09
C GLU A 409 9.13 -9.43 -3.96
N LEU A 410 8.10 -8.63 -4.20
CA LEU A 410 7.40 -7.87 -3.16
C LEU A 410 6.87 -8.79 -2.05
N VAL A 411 6.45 -10.03 -2.41
CA VAL A 411 6.02 -11.06 -1.46
C VAL A 411 7.18 -11.60 -0.65
N TYR A 412 8.24 -12.03 -1.35
CA TYR A 412 9.37 -12.67 -0.69
C TYR A 412 10.17 -11.69 0.17
N ARG A 413 10.24 -10.42 -0.25
CA ARG A 413 10.94 -9.32 0.44
C ARG A 413 10.05 -8.49 1.36
N TYR A 414 8.81 -8.96 1.60
CA TYR A 414 7.80 -8.18 2.32
C TYR A 414 8.27 -7.66 3.69
N MET A 415 8.92 -8.51 4.49
CA MET A 415 9.39 -8.10 5.83
C MET A 415 10.51 -7.04 5.76
N ASP A 416 11.41 -7.17 4.80
CA ASP A 416 12.49 -6.21 4.60
C ASP A 416 11.93 -4.89 4.07
N LEU A 417 10.97 -4.95 3.14
CA LEU A 417 10.29 -3.78 2.60
C LEU A 417 9.50 -3.04 3.68
N THR A 418 8.76 -3.74 4.54
CA THR A 418 8.04 -3.10 5.65
C THR A 418 8.97 -2.43 6.64
N ASN A 419 10.14 -3.00 6.91
CA ASN A 419 11.14 -2.37 7.76
C ASN A 419 11.72 -1.09 7.13
N ILE A 420 11.95 -1.08 5.82
CA ILE A 420 12.37 0.13 5.09
C ILE A 420 11.27 1.19 5.17
N ILE A 421 10.03 0.81 4.87
CA ILE A 421 8.87 1.71 4.93
C ILE A 421 8.74 2.33 6.32
N ALA A 422 8.78 1.53 7.39
CA ALA A 422 8.64 2.00 8.75
C ALA A 422 9.67 3.06 9.18
N ASN A 423 10.87 3.01 8.61
CA ASN A 423 11.96 3.89 9.03
C ASN A 423 12.27 5.04 8.06
N HIS A 424 11.81 4.94 6.81
CA HIS A 424 12.24 5.83 5.72
C HIS A 424 11.11 6.39 4.87
N VAL A 425 9.85 6.04 5.17
CA VAL A 425 8.66 6.55 4.46
C VAL A 425 7.74 7.28 5.42
N SER A 426 7.30 8.47 5.04
CA SER A 426 6.20 9.18 5.67
C SER A 426 5.01 9.21 4.71
N THR A 427 3.81 8.89 5.19
CA THR A 427 2.61 8.84 4.37
C THR A 427 1.35 9.03 5.22
N ASP A 428 0.30 9.56 4.62
CA ASP A 428 -1.03 9.65 5.21
C ASP A 428 -2.01 8.60 4.65
N ILE A 429 -1.48 7.58 3.95
CA ILE A 429 -2.29 6.45 3.48
C ILE A 429 -2.81 5.67 4.69
N PRO A 430 -4.15 5.51 4.84
CA PRO A 430 -4.70 4.71 5.92
C PRO A 430 -4.35 3.24 5.74
N ILE A 431 -4.05 2.57 6.85
CA ILE A 431 -3.62 1.15 6.86
C ILE A 431 -4.64 0.20 6.23
N ASP A 432 -5.93 0.48 6.41
CA ASP A 432 -7.01 -0.33 5.85
C ASP A 432 -7.17 -0.18 4.33
N ARG A 433 -6.57 0.87 3.74
CA ARG A 433 -6.55 1.09 2.29
C ARG A 433 -5.43 0.35 1.55
N LEU A 434 -4.49 -0.25 2.28
CA LEU A 434 -3.37 -0.95 1.65
C LEU A 434 -3.80 -2.09 0.73
N SER A 435 -4.81 -2.85 1.15
CA SER A 435 -5.36 -3.94 0.33
C SER A 435 -5.99 -3.43 -0.97
N ASP A 436 -6.66 -2.28 -0.92
CA ASP A 436 -7.29 -1.66 -2.08
C ASP A 436 -6.23 -1.11 -3.04
N LEU A 437 -5.17 -0.47 -2.51
CA LEU A 437 -4.01 -0.02 -3.28
C LEU A 437 -3.29 -1.17 -3.98
N MET A 438 -3.09 -2.30 -3.31
CA MET A 438 -2.52 -3.48 -3.95
C MET A 438 -3.43 -4.00 -5.07
N GLY A 439 -4.75 -4.00 -4.86
CA GLY A 439 -5.72 -4.36 -5.87
C GLY A 439 -5.72 -3.41 -7.08
N LEU A 440 -5.44 -2.13 -6.85
CA LEU A 440 -5.30 -1.13 -7.93
C LEU A 440 -3.96 -1.30 -8.66
N ALA A 441 -2.87 -1.53 -7.93
CA ALA A 441 -1.55 -1.76 -8.52
C ALA A 441 -1.51 -2.97 -9.47
N ASP A 442 -2.34 -3.99 -9.23
CA ASP A 442 -2.46 -5.13 -10.16
C ASP A 442 -3.13 -4.79 -11.49
N ARG A 443 -3.92 -3.72 -11.52
CA ARG A 443 -4.59 -3.23 -12.75
C ARG A 443 -3.74 -2.22 -13.51
N LEU A 444 -2.76 -1.63 -12.83
CA LEU A 444 -1.87 -0.66 -13.43
C LEU A 444 -1.05 -1.30 -14.56
N ASP A 445 -1.15 -0.75 -15.75
CA ASP A 445 -0.33 -1.10 -16.90
C ASP A 445 0.73 -0.03 -17.08
N THR A 446 1.97 -0.33 -16.71
CA THR A 446 3.10 0.61 -16.78
C THR A 446 3.36 1.11 -18.19
N SER A 447 3.07 0.29 -19.21
CA SER A 447 3.22 0.67 -20.63
C SER A 447 2.22 1.73 -21.10
N ARG A 448 1.14 1.97 -20.33
CA ARG A 448 0.07 2.91 -20.62
C ARG A 448 0.09 4.16 -19.73
N ILE A 449 1.15 4.36 -18.97
CA ILE A 449 1.30 5.55 -18.14
C ILE A 449 1.61 6.75 -19.04
N VAL A 450 0.70 7.73 -19.06
CA VAL A 450 0.95 9.02 -19.71
C VAL A 450 1.82 9.87 -18.81
N THR A 451 3.02 10.23 -19.26
CA THR A 451 3.94 11.05 -18.47
C THR A 451 4.07 12.46 -19.02
N VAL A 452 3.89 13.47 -18.18
CA VAL A 452 4.06 14.87 -18.49
C VAL A 452 5.13 15.48 -17.57
N ASN A 453 6.20 16.00 -18.17
CA ASN A 453 7.21 16.75 -17.43
C ASN A 453 6.97 18.25 -17.68
N PHE A 454 6.79 19.03 -16.61
CA PHE A 454 6.63 20.48 -16.72
C PHE A 454 7.98 21.17 -16.88
N ILE A 455 8.54 21.15 -18.09
CA ILE A 455 9.88 21.64 -18.43
C ILE A 455 9.87 22.58 -19.63
N PRO A 456 10.91 23.43 -19.83
CA PRO A 456 11.08 24.26 -21.04
C PRO A 456 11.12 23.39 -22.32
N PRO A 457 10.75 23.98 -23.45
CA PRO A 457 10.36 25.37 -23.64
C PRO A 457 8.92 25.71 -23.20
N GLU A 458 8.09 24.69 -22.98
CA GLU A 458 6.67 24.85 -22.69
C GLU A 458 6.42 25.45 -21.30
N PHE A 459 7.15 24.99 -20.28
CA PHE A 459 7.01 25.45 -18.91
C PHE A 459 8.30 26.15 -18.45
N GLN A 460 8.23 27.46 -18.27
CA GLN A 460 9.39 28.24 -17.88
C GLN A 460 9.70 28.16 -16.38
N PRO A 461 10.97 28.31 -15.97
CA PRO A 461 11.32 28.43 -14.55
C PRO A 461 10.84 29.78 -13.98
N GLY A 462 10.65 29.84 -12.66
CA GLY A 462 10.22 31.05 -11.96
C GLY A 462 8.87 30.82 -11.26
N ASP A 463 7.91 31.68 -11.57
CA ASP A 463 6.56 31.55 -11.00
C ASP A 463 5.81 30.39 -11.64
N ALA A 464 5.05 29.68 -10.80
CA ALA A 464 4.30 28.51 -11.25
C ALA A 464 3.20 28.91 -12.26
N PRO A 465 3.22 28.39 -13.50
CA PRO A 465 2.23 28.74 -14.53
C PRO A 465 0.95 27.91 -14.34
N ILE A 466 0.20 28.16 -13.25
CA ILE A 466 -0.90 27.32 -12.76
C ILE A 466 -1.94 27.01 -13.85
N ALA A 467 -2.37 28.02 -14.61
CA ALA A 467 -3.37 27.83 -15.67
C ALA A 467 -2.89 26.88 -16.77
N GLN A 468 -1.62 27.02 -17.17
CA GLN A 468 -1.00 26.18 -18.20
C GLN A 468 -0.78 24.75 -17.71
N VAL A 469 -0.38 24.58 -16.44
CA VAL A 469 -0.24 23.25 -15.80
C VAL A 469 -1.58 22.53 -15.75
N ARG A 470 -2.65 23.21 -15.32
CA ARG A 470 -3.99 22.62 -15.27
C ARG A 470 -4.51 22.20 -16.65
N ALA A 471 -4.25 23.02 -17.66
CA ALA A 471 -4.61 22.69 -19.05
C ALA A 471 -3.87 21.43 -19.54
N ALA A 472 -2.57 21.31 -19.27
CA ALA A 472 -1.77 20.15 -19.64
C ALA A 472 -2.21 18.89 -18.88
N VAL A 473 -2.54 19.02 -17.59
CA VAL A 473 -3.09 17.94 -16.77
C VAL A 473 -4.40 17.44 -17.37
N ALA A 474 -5.35 18.32 -17.70
CA ALA A 474 -6.63 17.95 -18.30
C ALA A 474 -6.45 17.20 -19.62
N GLN A 475 -5.58 17.67 -20.50
CA GLN A 475 -5.26 17.01 -21.77
C GLN A 475 -4.66 15.62 -21.57
N ALA A 476 -3.79 15.46 -20.58
CA ALA A 476 -3.18 14.16 -20.28
C ALA A 476 -4.22 13.15 -19.79
N LEU A 477 -5.15 13.58 -18.94
CA LEU A 477 -6.20 12.71 -18.41
C LEU A 477 -7.24 12.29 -19.47
N GLU A 478 -7.41 13.12 -20.50
CA GLU A 478 -8.27 12.81 -21.64
C GLU A 478 -7.59 11.93 -22.71
N GLY A 479 -6.35 11.48 -22.46
CA GLY A 479 -5.55 10.72 -23.43
C GLY A 479 -5.09 11.54 -24.64
N ARG A 480 -5.21 12.87 -24.57
CA ARG A 480 -4.82 13.81 -25.64
C ARG A 480 -3.47 14.47 -25.38
N ALA A 481 -2.74 14.02 -24.36
CA ALA A 481 -1.45 14.58 -24.08
C ALA A 481 -0.59 14.44 -25.33
N ASN A 482 -0.18 15.58 -25.86
CA ASN A 482 0.87 15.62 -26.85
C ASN A 482 2.15 15.18 -26.10
N THR A 483 2.55 13.93 -26.27
CA THR A 483 3.81 13.38 -25.76
C THR A 483 5.02 14.02 -26.43
N SER A 484 4.83 15.22 -27.00
CA SER A 484 5.85 15.99 -27.71
C SER A 484 6.95 16.56 -26.81
N ASN A 485 7.09 16.11 -25.59
CA ASN A 485 8.39 16.09 -24.95
C ASN A 485 9.29 15.02 -25.62
N ALA A 486 9.29 15.04 -26.96
CA ALA A 486 10.16 14.22 -27.81
C ALA A 486 11.65 14.38 -27.48
N TYR A 487 12.00 15.45 -26.76
CA TYR A 487 13.35 15.68 -26.22
C TYR A 487 13.73 14.67 -25.11
N LEU A 488 12.75 13.98 -24.53
CA LEU A 488 12.97 13.08 -23.40
C LEU A 488 12.44 11.67 -23.62
N ALA A 489 11.75 11.39 -24.72
CA ALA A 489 11.23 10.08 -25.05
C ALA A 489 12.35 9.02 -25.23
N ASP A 490 13.55 9.45 -25.64
CA ASP A 490 14.71 8.57 -25.83
C ASP A 490 15.62 8.46 -24.61
N SER A 491 15.34 9.18 -23.51
CA SER A 491 16.27 9.28 -22.37
C SER A 491 16.11 8.18 -21.32
N CYS A 492 15.01 7.43 -21.34
CA CYS A 492 14.79 6.28 -20.45
C CYS A 492 14.85 4.95 -21.22
N GLY A 493 15.75 4.83 -22.19
CA GLY A 493 15.90 3.57 -22.92
C GLY A 493 16.04 2.40 -21.95
N THR A 494 15.11 1.44 -22.01
CA THR A 494 15.34 0.15 -21.35
C THR A 494 16.47 -0.56 -22.09
N PRO A 495 17.45 -1.14 -21.38
CA PRO A 495 18.47 -1.99 -22.02
C PRO A 495 17.76 -3.05 -22.87
N ARG A 496 18.12 -3.15 -24.13
CA ARG A 496 17.59 -4.15 -25.05
C ARG A 496 18.22 -5.51 -24.81
#